data_d141b2777f7766d01ef7f6072e122ea2
#
_entry.id   d141b2777f7766d01ef7f6072e122ea2
#
_cell.length_a   1.000
_cell.length_b   1.000
_cell.length_c   1.000
_cell.angle_alpha   90.00
_cell.angle_beta   90.00
_cell.angle_gamma   90.00
#
_symmetry.space_group_name_H-M   'P 1'
#
loop_
_entity.id
_entity.type
_entity.pdbx_description
1 polymer ?
#
loop_
_entity_poly.entity_id
_entity_poly.type
_entity_poly.pdbx_seq_one_letter_code
_entity_poly.pdbx_strand_id
1 'polypeptide(L)'
;MAAPGPDSGPARHPPPSSRFPLIRLVLIGAGLAFVAWLFWDLGPAAVWNTFRALGWRLAFVMFVPFCGAVALDTLGWRVLLPGGRPGGAALTGARLAGEAVNLATPTASVGGEPLKAYLIRDRIPLDRGLASVVVDKTAMVIGQAVFLASGLVLAVTALDAPRDVSAAMGVLLAAEVLGVGGFIAVQLRGGVRGAGRVLQRLGGGPAGEYQDLLGKVEDRLVDLYRRRGTRVAASAMLHAGGWAVGGLEIYIVVRLSGIPVDLGTSFVLEALSTAVRFATFMIPGSLGALEGGNVVAFALFGLPGAAGLAFSLVRRLREATWAVIGLGALAVFKAHPSVPIDGPAGT
;
A
#
# COMPACT_ATOMS: atom_id res chain seq x y z
N MET A 1 50.76 17.49 -40.68
CA MET A 1 49.72 16.52 -40.93
C MET A 1 49.76 15.52 -39.82
N ALA A 2 48.99 15.78 -38.73
CA ALA A 2 48.96 14.97 -37.50
C ALA A 2 47.75 14.04 -37.60
N ALA A 3 47.96 12.75 -37.32
CA ALA A 3 46.91 11.71 -37.35
C ALA A 3 45.96 11.90 -36.14
N PRO A 4 44.64 11.66 -36.29
CA PRO A 4 43.69 11.69 -35.18
C PRO A 4 43.93 10.52 -34.22
N GLY A 5 43.95 10.80 -32.92
CA GLY A 5 44.07 9.82 -31.86
C GLY A 5 42.85 8.92 -31.74
N PRO A 6 42.96 7.75 -31.09
CA PRO A 6 41.87 6.79 -31.00
C PRO A 6 40.71 7.29 -30.16
N ASP A 7 39.51 7.20 -30.77
CA ASP A 7 38.22 7.49 -30.20
C ASP A 7 37.97 6.68 -28.91
N SER A 8 37.91 7.34 -27.76
CA SER A 8 37.50 6.72 -26.49
C SER A 8 35.98 6.56 -26.49
N GLY A 9 35.54 5.41 -27.00
CA GLY A 9 34.12 5.04 -26.93
C GLY A 9 33.58 5.07 -25.48
N PRO A 10 32.28 5.34 -25.29
CA PRO A 10 31.69 5.48 -23.96
C PRO A 10 31.88 4.21 -23.13
N ALA A 11 32.38 4.39 -21.89
CA ALA A 11 32.61 3.31 -20.94
C ALA A 11 31.28 2.53 -20.73
N ARG A 12 31.27 1.26 -21.10
CA ARG A 12 30.16 0.35 -20.85
C ARG A 12 30.08 0.11 -19.35
N HIS A 13 29.08 0.70 -18.69
CA HIS A 13 28.78 0.36 -17.31
C HIS A 13 28.39 -1.12 -17.21
N PRO A 14 28.93 -1.88 -16.24
CA PRO A 14 28.51 -3.26 -16.03
C PRO A 14 27.02 -3.27 -15.65
N PRO A 15 26.24 -4.27 -16.12
CA PRO A 15 24.82 -4.36 -15.76
C PRO A 15 24.68 -4.54 -14.24
N PRO A 16 23.64 -3.97 -13.63
CA PRO A 16 23.40 -4.10 -12.19
C PRO A 16 23.27 -5.59 -11.83
N SER A 17 23.91 -5.97 -10.74
CA SER A 17 24.06 -7.36 -10.27
C SER A 17 22.71 -8.10 -10.22
N SER A 18 22.64 -9.24 -10.91
CA SER A 18 21.47 -10.08 -11.14
C SER A 18 20.89 -10.81 -9.89
N ARG A 19 21.33 -10.47 -8.69
CA ARG A 19 20.93 -11.19 -7.45
C ARG A 19 19.55 -10.79 -6.91
N PHE A 20 19.11 -9.55 -7.11
CA PHE A 20 17.80 -9.06 -6.67
C PHE A 20 16.60 -9.81 -7.29
N PRO A 21 16.57 -10.10 -8.62
CA PRO A 21 15.47 -10.85 -9.19
C PRO A 21 15.38 -12.29 -8.68
N LEU A 22 16.53 -12.94 -8.36
CA LEU A 22 16.54 -14.31 -7.86
C LEU A 22 15.96 -14.44 -6.45
N ILE A 23 16.36 -13.57 -5.52
CA ILE A 23 15.80 -13.56 -4.15
C ILE A 23 14.29 -13.37 -4.19
N ARG A 24 13.80 -12.46 -5.04
CA ARG A 24 12.36 -12.24 -5.21
C ARG A 24 11.64 -13.48 -5.73
N LEU A 25 12.18 -14.14 -6.75
CA LEU A 25 11.60 -15.38 -7.29
C LEU A 25 11.56 -16.48 -6.24
N VAL A 26 12.60 -16.60 -5.41
CA VAL A 26 12.65 -17.55 -4.27
C VAL A 26 11.57 -17.22 -3.25
N LEU A 27 11.41 -15.95 -2.86
CA LEU A 27 10.37 -15.54 -1.91
C LEU A 27 8.96 -15.79 -2.43
N ILE A 28 8.70 -15.48 -3.70
CA ILE A 28 7.41 -15.76 -4.35
C ILE A 28 7.18 -17.27 -4.42
N GLY A 29 8.16 -18.04 -4.85
CA GLY A 29 8.08 -19.50 -4.94
C GLY A 29 7.82 -20.14 -3.58
N ALA A 30 8.55 -19.73 -2.55
CA ALA A 30 8.35 -20.20 -1.17
C ALA A 30 6.95 -19.82 -0.65
N GLY A 31 6.48 -18.59 -0.89
CA GLY A 31 5.14 -18.15 -0.51
C GLY A 31 4.04 -18.96 -1.19
N LEU A 32 4.17 -19.20 -2.51
CA LEU A 32 3.21 -20.03 -3.26
C LEU A 32 3.21 -21.49 -2.78
N ALA A 33 4.40 -22.05 -2.54
CA ALA A 33 4.52 -23.41 -2.00
C ALA A 33 3.86 -23.53 -0.62
N PHE A 34 4.05 -22.53 0.24
CA PHE A 34 3.44 -22.49 1.56
C PHE A 34 1.90 -22.36 1.48
N VAL A 35 1.38 -21.53 0.58
CA VAL A 35 -0.08 -21.42 0.35
C VAL A 35 -0.64 -22.75 -0.18
N ALA A 36 0.06 -23.40 -1.11
CA ALA A 36 -0.36 -24.70 -1.63
C ALA A 36 -0.35 -25.76 -0.51
N TRP A 37 0.67 -25.76 0.35
CA TRP A 37 0.72 -26.64 1.50
C TRP A 37 -0.45 -26.41 2.46
N LEU A 38 -0.74 -25.13 2.83
CA LEU A 38 -1.90 -24.78 3.66
C LEU A 38 -3.22 -25.25 3.03
N PHE A 39 -3.37 -25.10 1.72
CA PHE A 39 -4.57 -25.53 1.00
C PHE A 39 -4.78 -27.06 1.12
N TRP A 40 -3.71 -27.84 1.03
CA TRP A 40 -3.78 -29.30 1.19
C TRP A 40 -3.99 -29.72 2.64
N ASP A 41 -3.29 -29.10 3.59
CA ASP A 41 -3.34 -29.43 5.02
C ASP A 41 -4.71 -29.12 5.64
N LEU A 42 -5.32 -27.98 5.28
CA LEU A 42 -6.65 -27.58 5.76
C LEU A 42 -7.80 -28.29 5.02
N GLY A 43 -7.51 -29.00 3.94
CA GLY A 43 -8.45 -29.71 3.11
C GLY A 43 -9.07 -28.85 2.00
N PRO A 44 -8.78 -29.19 0.73
CA PRO A 44 -9.33 -28.48 -0.44
C PRO A 44 -10.85 -28.33 -0.43
N ALA A 45 -11.55 -29.37 0.07
CA ALA A 45 -13.02 -29.35 0.16
C ALA A 45 -13.54 -28.29 1.13
N ALA A 46 -12.87 -28.08 2.28
CA ALA A 46 -13.28 -27.07 3.27
C ALA A 46 -13.14 -25.66 2.70
N VAL A 47 -12.02 -25.39 2.05
CA VAL A 47 -11.79 -24.10 1.35
C VAL A 47 -12.79 -23.90 0.24
N TRP A 48 -13.02 -24.93 -0.59
CA TRP A 48 -13.97 -24.89 -1.71
C TRP A 48 -15.41 -24.66 -1.25
N ASN A 49 -15.82 -25.27 -0.14
CA ASN A 49 -17.16 -25.07 0.42
C ASN A 49 -17.39 -23.62 0.84
N THR A 50 -16.37 -22.92 1.36
CA THR A 50 -16.46 -21.50 1.66
C THR A 50 -16.73 -20.67 0.39
N PHE A 51 -16.01 -20.95 -0.71
CA PHE A 51 -16.27 -20.29 -1.99
C PHE A 51 -17.66 -20.58 -2.55
N ARG A 52 -18.10 -21.84 -2.46
CA ARG A 52 -19.46 -22.25 -2.90
C ARG A 52 -20.56 -21.56 -2.10
N ALA A 53 -20.38 -21.41 -0.79
CA ALA A 53 -21.34 -20.72 0.08
C ALA A 53 -21.49 -19.25 -0.31
N LEU A 54 -20.42 -18.59 -0.75
CA LEU A 54 -20.47 -17.21 -1.26
C LEU A 54 -21.24 -17.11 -2.57
N GLY A 55 -21.05 -18.07 -3.51
CA GLY A 55 -21.70 -18.09 -4.80
C GLY A 55 -21.62 -16.73 -5.53
N TRP A 56 -22.75 -16.22 -6.05
CA TRP A 56 -22.80 -14.92 -6.72
C TRP A 56 -22.51 -13.73 -5.79
N ARG A 57 -22.69 -13.90 -4.46
CA ARG A 57 -22.36 -12.89 -3.43
C ARG A 57 -20.87 -12.59 -3.37
N LEU A 58 -20.02 -13.47 -3.92
CA LEU A 58 -18.60 -13.22 -4.08
C LEU A 58 -18.33 -11.91 -4.84
N ALA A 59 -19.09 -11.65 -5.92
CA ALA A 59 -18.97 -10.38 -6.64
C ALA A 59 -19.30 -9.18 -5.75
N PHE A 60 -20.35 -9.26 -4.94
CA PHE A 60 -20.70 -8.22 -3.97
C PHE A 60 -19.53 -7.95 -2.99
N VAL A 61 -18.97 -9.02 -2.39
CA VAL A 61 -17.86 -8.91 -1.44
C VAL A 61 -16.61 -8.31 -2.08
N MET A 62 -16.33 -8.66 -3.34
CA MET A 62 -15.15 -8.15 -4.07
C MET A 62 -15.24 -6.66 -4.42
N PHE A 63 -16.45 -6.15 -4.63
CA PHE A 63 -16.62 -4.78 -5.13
C PHE A 63 -17.10 -3.81 -4.04
N VAL A 64 -18.15 -4.13 -3.29
CA VAL A 64 -18.82 -3.14 -2.44
C VAL A 64 -17.96 -2.65 -1.27
N PRO A 65 -17.40 -3.53 -0.41
CA PRO A 65 -16.51 -3.05 0.66
C PRO A 65 -15.30 -2.33 0.10
N PHE A 66 -14.68 -2.87 -0.94
CA PHE A 66 -13.47 -2.28 -1.50
C PHE A 66 -13.70 -0.93 -2.18
N CYS A 67 -14.84 -0.71 -2.83
CA CYS A 67 -15.22 0.62 -3.32
C CYS A 67 -15.26 1.64 -2.17
N GLY A 68 -15.79 1.23 -1.00
CA GLY A 68 -15.79 2.05 0.21
C GLY A 68 -14.38 2.39 0.69
N ALA A 69 -13.50 1.40 0.76
CA ALA A 69 -12.09 1.59 1.13
C ALA A 69 -11.37 2.52 0.12
N VAL A 70 -11.50 2.27 -1.18
CA VAL A 70 -10.92 3.12 -2.24
C VAL A 70 -11.44 4.56 -2.16
N ALA A 71 -12.73 4.75 -1.88
CA ALA A 71 -13.33 6.08 -1.72
C ALA A 71 -12.73 6.82 -0.52
N LEU A 72 -12.65 6.18 0.65
CA LEU A 72 -12.05 6.75 1.86
C LEU A 72 -10.58 7.09 1.66
N ASP A 73 -9.83 6.19 1.09
CA ASP A 73 -8.43 6.39 0.78
C ASP A 73 -8.20 7.51 -0.25
N THR A 74 -9.05 7.59 -1.28
CA THR A 74 -8.97 8.68 -2.26
C THR A 74 -9.33 10.03 -1.64
N LEU A 75 -10.30 10.05 -0.72
CA LEU A 75 -10.64 11.25 0.06
C LEU A 75 -9.49 11.64 1.00
N GLY A 76 -8.81 10.65 1.63
CA GLY A 76 -7.61 10.88 2.43
C GLY A 76 -6.54 11.61 1.64
N TRP A 77 -6.21 11.13 0.44
CA TRP A 77 -5.28 11.83 -0.44
C TRP A 77 -5.79 13.22 -0.87
N ARG A 78 -7.07 13.33 -1.23
CA ARG A 78 -7.69 14.58 -1.65
C ARG A 78 -7.59 15.69 -0.62
N VAL A 79 -7.69 15.39 0.67
CA VAL A 79 -7.58 16.37 1.77
C VAL A 79 -6.19 17.00 1.83
N LEU A 80 -5.14 16.29 1.43
CA LEU A 80 -3.76 16.77 1.42
C LEU A 80 -3.46 17.70 0.24
N LEU A 81 -4.26 17.64 -0.83
CA LEU A 81 -4.04 18.44 -2.03
C LEU A 81 -4.41 19.92 -1.81
N PRO A 82 -3.70 20.86 -2.45
CA PRO A 82 -4.02 22.30 -2.40
C PRO A 82 -5.32 22.61 -3.16
N GLY A 83 -5.75 23.86 -3.12
CA GLY A 83 -6.85 24.36 -3.95
C GLY A 83 -6.63 24.10 -5.45
N GLY A 84 -7.70 23.95 -6.24
CA GLY A 84 -7.61 23.50 -7.64
C GLY A 84 -7.63 21.98 -7.78
N ARG A 85 -8.31 21.29 -6.88
CA ARG A 85 -8.36 19.82 -6.73
C ARG A 85 -8.75 19.11 -8.04
N PRO A 86 -8.02 18.05 -8.43
CA PRO A 86 -8.47 17.17 -9.50
C PRO A 86 -9.86 16.61 -9.21
N GLY A 87 -10.64 16.34 -10.23
CA GLY A 87 -11.92 15.65 -10.09
C GLY A 87 -11.76 14.29 -9.42
N GLY A 88 -12.76 13.84 -8.66
CA GLY A 88 -12.72 12.58 -7.93
C GLY A 88 -12.35 11.38 -8.81
N ALA A 89 -12.91 11.30 -10.02
CA ALA A 89 -12.61 10.24 -10.97
C ALA A 89 -11.11 10.20 -11.38
N ALA A 90 -10.49 11.36 -11.60
CA ALA A 90 -9.07 11.43 -11.96
C ALA A 90 -8.17 10.98 -10.78
N LEU A 91 -8.50 11.38 -9.55
CA LEU A 91 -7.77 10.95 -8.35
C LEU A 91 -7.91 9.45 -8.12
N THR A 92 -9.15 8.93 -8.21
CA THR A 92 -9.40 7.49 -8.07
C THR A 92 -8.68 6.70 -9.15
N GLY A 93 -8.73 7.14 -10.40
CA GLY A 93 -8.01 6.49 -11.51
C GLY A 93 -6.50 6.51 -11.31
N ALA A 94 -5.92 7.65 -10.92
CA ALA A 94 -4.48 7.77 -10.64
C ALA A 94 -4.07 6.88 -9.45
N ARG A 95 -4.90 6.81 -8.39
CA ARG A 95 -4.67 5.92 -7.25
C ARG A 95 -4.68 4.45 -7.68
N LEU A 96 -5.72 4.00 -8.37
CA LEU A 96 -5.83 2.61 -8.83
C LEU A 96 -4.69 2.22 -9.78
N ALA A 97 -4.30 3.12 -10.70
CA ALA A 97 -3.14 2.92 -11.56
C ALA A 97 -1.83 2.77 -10.77
N GLY A 98 -1.61 3.61 -9.77
CA GLY A 98 -0.46 3.52 -8.88
C GLY A 98 -0.45 2.22 -8.06
N GLU A 99 -1.58 1.83 -7.48
CA GLU A 99 -1.69 0.57 -6.72
C GLU A 99 -1.47 -0.67 -7.62
N ALA A 100 -1.96 -0.65 -8.86
CA ALA A 100 -1.69 -1.72 -9.83
C ALA A 100 -0.19 -1.85 -10.12
N VAL A 101 0.53 -0.73 -10.27
CA VAL A 101 1.98 -0.73 -10.44
C VAL A 101 2.69 -1.19 -9.17
N ASN A 102 2.23 -0.78 -7.98
CA ASN A 102 2.76 -1.26 -6.71
C ASN A 102 2.65 -2.78 -6.56
N LEU A 103 1.53 -3.37 -7.01
CA LEU A 103 1.33 -4.82 -7.00
C LEU A 103 2.21 -5.53 -8.04
N ALA A 104 2.36 -4.95 -9.24
CA ALA A 104 3.11 -5.54 -10.35
C ALA A 104 4.64 -5.41 -10.19
N THR A 105 5.12 -4.43 -9.40
CA THR A 105 6.56 -4.13 -9.29
C THR A 105 7.14 -4.53 -7.92
N PRO A 106 8.43 -4.94 -7.87
CA PRO A 106 9.10 -5.34 -6.62
C PRO A 106 9.63 -4.16 -5.81
N THR A 107 8.86 -3.11 -5.69
CA THR A 107 9.32 -1.83 -5.12
C THR A 107 8.81 -1.57 -3.71
N ALA A 108 8.53 -2.63 -2.92
CA ALA A 108 8.00 -2.52 -1.56
C ALA A 108 6.79 -1.57 -1.46
N SER A 109 5.88 -1.63 -2.44
CA SER A 109 4.68 -0.77 -2.55
C SER A 109 4.98 0.74 -2.64
N VAL A 110 6.11 1.13 -3.23
CA VAL A 110 6.51 2.54 -3.40
C VAL A 110 6.60 2.93 -4.88
N GLY A 111 6.78 1.97 -5.79
CA GLY A 111 7.01 2.25 -7.23
C GLY A 111 5.85 2.95 -7.95
N GLY A 112 4.62 2.74 -7.51
CA GLY A 112 3.43 3.41 -8.05
C GLY A 112 3.19 4.82 -7.48
N GLU A 113 3.89 5.22 -6.40
CA GLU A 113 3.65 6.51 -5.75
C GLU A 113 4.02 7.70 -6.65
N PRO A 114 5.22 7.74 -7.29
CA PRO A 114 5.54 8.79 -8.25
C PRO A 114 4.57 8.82 -9.44
N LEU A 115 4.06 7.66 -9.86
CA LEU A 115 3.10 7.57 -10.95
C LEU A 115 1.78 8.27 -10.61
N LYS A 116 1.27 8.13 -9.38
CA LYS A 116 0.07 8.85 -8.92
C LYS A 116 0.21 10.36 -9.12
N ALA A 117 1.33 10.93 -8.68
CA ALA A 117 1.62 12.36 -8.85
C ALA A 117 1.77 12.74 -10.34
N TYR A 118 2.44 11.92 -11.12
CA TYR A 118 2.65 12.16 -12.54
C TYR A 118 1.33 12.16 -13.34
N LEU A 119 0.38 11.28 -13.01
CA LEU A 119 -0.91 11.19 -13.71
C LEU A 119 -1.84 12.39 -13.47
N ILE A 120 -1.59 13.18 -12.42
CA ILE A 120 -2.37 14.38 -12.12
C ILE A 120 -1.60 15.69 -12.35
N ARG A 121 -0.42 15.65 -12.99
CA ARG A 121 0.48 16.81 -13.16
C ARG A 121 -0.09 17.94 -14.02
N ASP A 122 -1.07 17.64 -14.84
CA ASP A 122 -1.84 18.62 -15.64
C ASP A 122 -2.77 19.49 -14.79
N ARG A 123 -3.05 19.07 -13.56
CA ARG A 123 -3.97 19.75 -12.63
C ARG A 123 -3.29 20.24 -11.36
N ILE A 124 -2.15 19.67 -11.02
CA ILE A 124 -1.37 20.01 -9.84
C ILE A 124 0.12 19.94 -10.19
N PRO A 125 0.91 20.99 -9.92
CA PRO A 125 2.36 20.98 -10.12
C PRO A 125 3.02 19.74 -9.52
N LEU A 126 3.98 19.16 -10.22
CA LEU A 126 4.58 17.86 -9.90
C LEU A 126 5.20 17.83 -8.49
N ASP A 127 5.85 18.94 -8.06
CA ASP A 127 6.42 19.09 -6.71
C ASP A 127 5.35 18.91 -5.62
N ARG A 128 4.18 19.52 -5.82
CA ARG A 128 3.03 19.43 -4.91
C ARG A 128 2.39 18.04 -4.96
N GLY A 129 2.28 17.47 -6.16
CA GLY A 129 1.77 16.12 -6.37
C GLY A 129 2.62 15.09 -5.63
N LEU A 130 3.95 15.11 -5.83
CA LEU A 130 4.90 14.20 -5.18
C LEU A 130 4.88 14.36 -3.65
N ALA A 131 4.93 15.59 -3.14
CA ALA A 131 4.85 15.83 -1.70
C ALA A 131 3.54 15.28 -1.11
N SER A 132 2.40 15.50 -1.78
CA SER A 132 1.09 15.01 -1.31
C SER A 132 1.04 13.49 -1.24
N VAL A 133 1.60 12.79 -2.23
CA VAL A 133 1.62 11.31 -2.27
C VAL A 133 2.51 10.73 -1.16
N VAL A 134 3.66 11.34 -0.88
CA VAL A 134 4.53 10.91 0.23
C VAL A 134 3.83 11.08 1.59
N VAL A 135 3.17 12.23 1.80
CA VAL A 135 2.39 12.47 3.04
C VAL A 135 1.16 11.55 3.11
N ASP A 136 0.48 11.29 1.98
CA ASP A 136 -0.64 10.35 1.91
C ASP A 136 -0.22 8.94 2.34
N LYS A 137 0.94 8.47 1.84
CA LYS A 137 1.48 7.17 2.25
C LYS A 137 1.80 7.12 3.74
N THR A 138 2.37 8.20 4.29
CA THR A 138 2.64 8.32 5.73
C THR A 138 1.34 8.35 6.52
N ALA A 139 0.34 9.13 6.08
CA ALA A 139 -0.98 9.20 6.71
C ALA A 139 -1.70 7.85 6.69
N MET A 140 -1.54 7.07 5.60
CA MET A 140 -2.09 5.71 5.50
C MET A 140 -1.50 4.77 6.55
N VAL A 141 -0.18 4.84 6.80
CA VAL A 141 0.45 4.01 7.85
C VAL A 141 0.07 4.52 9.24
N ILE A 142 -0.05 5.83 9.46
CA ILE A 142 -0.61 6.37 10.72
C ILE A 142 -2.05 5.86 10.93
N GLY A 143 -2.88 5.89 9.90
CA GLY A 143 -4.25 5.36 9.95
C GLY A 143 -4.29 3.87 10.28
N GLN A 144 -3.34 3.09 9.74
CA GLN A 144 -3.16 1.68 10.08
C GLN A 144 -2.79 1.50 11.57
N ALA A 145 -1.85 2.29 12.10
CA ALA A 145 -1.48 2.25 13.51
C ALA A 145 -2.66 2.61 14.43
N VAL A 146 -3.48 3.62 14.06
CA VAL A 146 -4.71 3.97 14.77
C VAL A 146 -5.71 2.81 14.75
N PHE A 147 -5.88 2.15 13.59
CA PHE A 147 -6.75 1.00 13.46
C PHE A 147 -6.26 -0.20 14.27
N LEU A 148 -4.95 -0.50 14.22
CA LEU A 148 -4.33 -1.55 15.04
C LEU A 148 -4.46 -1.28 16.54
N ALA A 149 -4.27 -0.03 16.96
CA ALA A 149 -4.46 0.38 18.36
C ALA A 149 -5.91 0.17 18.81
N SER A 150 -6.90 0.55 17.98
CA SER A 150 -8.32 0.33 18.28
C SER A 150 -8.68 -1.15 18.33
N GLY A 151 -8.10 -1.97 17.43
CA GLY A 151 -8.21 -3.42 17.46
C GLY A 151 -7.60 -4.05 18.72
N LEU A 152 -6.44 -3.56 19.15
CA LEU A 152 -5.80 -4.00 20.41
C LEU A 152 -6.68 -3.67 21.63
N VAL A 153 -7.21 -2.44 21.72
CA VAL A 153 -8.13 -2.04 22.80
C VAL A 153 -9.33 -2.97 22.82
N LEU A 154 -9.96 -3.22 21.67
CA LEU A 154 -11.12 -4.10 21.55
C LEU A 154 -10.79 -5.55 21.95
N ALA A 155 -9.62 -6.06 21.53
CA ALA A 155 -9.15 -7.40 21.86
C ALA A 155 -9.00 -7.61 23.38
N VAL A 156 -8.47 -6.59 24.08
CA VAL A 156 -8.23 -6.67 25.53
C VAL A 156 -9.50 -6.40 26.36
N THR A 157 -10.34 -5.46 25.93
CA THR A 157 -11.45 -4.97 26.78
C THR A 157 -12.78 -5.68 26.55
N ALA A 158 -12.99 -6.24 25.35
CA ALA A 158 -14.29 -6.80 24.97
C ALA A 158 -14.26 -8.25 24.51
N LEU A 159 -13.10 -8.77 24.08
CA LEU A 159 -13.00 -10.12 23.51
C LEU A 159 -12.16 -11.08 24.36
N ASP A 160 -11.62 -10.62 25.49
CA ASP A 160 -10.75 -11.42 26.38
C ASP A 160 -9.68 -12.20 25.60
N ALA A 161 -9.10 -11.58 24.56
CA ALA A 161 -8.15 -12.21 23.68
C ALA A 161 -6.93 -12.77 24.46
N PRO A 162 -6.34 -13.88 24.02
CA PRO A 162 -5.16 -14.45 24.67
C PRO A 162 -4.06 -13.41 24.86
N ARG A 163 -3.40 -13.43 26.02
CA ARG A 163 -2.36 -12.44 26.37
C ARG A 163 -1.24 -12.37 25.33
N ASP A 164 -0.87 -13.49 24.75
CA ASP A 164 0.18 -13.57 23.72
C ASP A 164 -0.24 -12.83 22.45
N VAL A 165 -1.53 -12.89 22.07
CA VAL A 165 -2.08 -12.16 20.92
C VAL A 165 -2.02 -10.67 21.17
N SER A 166 -2.52 -10.22 22.33
CA SER A 166 -2.52 -8.82 22.72
C SER A 166 -1.10 -8.27 22.86
N ALA A 167 -0.16 -9.04 23.41
CA ALA A 167 1.25 -8.69 23.50
C ALA A 167 1.89 -8.54 22.10
N ALA A 168 1.64 -9.50 21.21
CA ALA A 168 2.14 -9.43 19.83
C ALA A 168 1.59 -8.20 19.09
N MET A 169 0.30 -7.90 19.21
CA MET A 169 -0.29 -6.68 18.64
C MET A 169 0.36 -5.42 19.23
N GLY A 170 0.62 -5.39 20.53
CA GLY A 170 1.28 -4.27 21.19
C GLY A 170 2.72 -4.06 20.71
N VAL A 171 3.49 -5.13 20.55
CA VAL A 171 4.86 -5.06 20.01
C VAL A 171 4.85 -4.54 18.56
N LEU A 172 3.95 -5.06 17.73
CA LEU A 172 3.84 -4.63 16.32
C LEU A 172 3.38 -3.17 16.22
N LEU A 173 2.43 -2.75 17.06
CA LEU A 173 2.00 -1.36 17.14
C LEU A 173 3.16 -0.44 17.55
N ALA A 174 3.94 -0.83 18.57
CA ALA A 174 5.12 -0.06 18.99
C ALA A 174 6.16 0.05 17.87
N ALA A 175 6.43 -1.05 17.16
CA ALA A 175 7.34 -1.06 16.02
C ALA A 175 6.84 -0.16 14.88
N GLU A 176 5.55 -0.19 14.58
CA GLU A 176 4.92 0.65 13.57
C GLU A 176 5.00 2.14 13.92
N VAL A 177 4.65 2.51 15.17
CA VAL A 177 4.72 3.89 15.66
C VAL A 177 6.16 4.41 15.63
N LEU A 178 7.13 3.61 16.07
CA LEU A 178 8.56 3.96 16.01
C LEU A 178 9.04 4.12 14.56
N GLY A 179 8.65 3.21 13.68
CA GLY A 179 9.00 3.25 12.26
C GLY A 179 8.45 4.50 11.57
N VAL A 180 7.16 4.79 11.78
CA VAL A 180 6.50 5.99 11.21
C VAL A 180 7.10 7.26 11.79
N GLY A 181 7.29 7.32 13.10
CA GLY A 181 7.90 8.47 13.78
C GLY A 181 9.32 8.73 13.27
N GLY A 182 10.11 7.68 13.12
CA GLY A 182 11.46 7.76 12.53
C GLY A 182 11.43 8.24 11.07
N PHE A 183 10.50 7.71 10.27
CA PHE A 183 10.34 8.13 8.88
C PHE A 183 9.94 9.60 8.73
N ILE A 184 9.00 10.07 9.55
CA ILE A 184 8.62 11.49 9.61
C ILE A 184 9.83 12.35 10.05
N ALA A 185 10.57 11.92 11.07
CA ALA A 185 11.75 12.63 11.54
C ALA A 185 12.82 12.78 10.45
N VAL A 186 13.07 11.73 9.66
CA VAL A 186 13.97 11.76 8.50
C VAL A 186 13.46 12.75 7.45
N GLN A 187 12.17 12.74 7.12
CA GLN A 187 11.58 13.69 6.16
C GLN A 187 11.74 15.14 6.63
N LEU A 188 11.49 15.42 7.92
CA LEU A 188 11.58 16.76 8.48
C LEU A 188 13.04 17.28 8.62
N ARG A 189 14.03 16.37 8.59
CA ARG A 189 15.47 16.70 8.70
C ARG A 189 16.20 16.75 7.35
N GLY A 190 15.49 16.79 6.24
CA GLY A 190 16.12 16.91 4.93
C GLY A 190 16.40 15.58 4.24
N GLY A 191 15.66 14.53 4.58
CA GLY A 191 15.87 13.18 4.04
C GLY A 191 15.69 13.07 2.55
N VAL A 192 14.81 13.87 1.94
CA VAL A 192 14.55 13.86 0.48
C VAL A 192 15.77 14.39 -0.28
N ARG A 193 16.30 15.55 0.14
CA ARG A 193 17.54 16.12 -0.43
C ARG A 193 18.74 15.21 -0.15
N GLY A 194 18.77 14.60 1.04
CA GLY A 194 19.80 13.62 1.42
C GLY A 194 19.85 12.43 0.49
N ALA A 195 18.70 11.81 0.22
CA ALA A 195 18.56 10.69 -0.70
C ALA A 195 18.99 11.07 -2.13
N GLY A 196 18.60 12.27 -2.62
CA GLY A 196 19.02 12.78 -3.91
C GLY A 196 20.54 12.92 -4.04
N ARG A 197 21.22 13.43 -3.00
CA ARG A 197 22.69 13.54 -2.97
C ARG A 197 23.39 12.18 -2.97
N VAL A 198 22.86 11.21 -2.26
CA VAL A 198 23.41 9.85 -2.24
C VAL A 198 23.28 9.20 -3.64
N LEU A 199 22.13 9.32 -4.28
CA LEU A 199 21.90 8.81 -5.64
C LEU A 199 22.88 9.44 -6.65
N GLN A 200 23.14 10.75 -6.56
CA GLN A 200 24.14 11.43 -7.40
C GLN A 200 25.57 10.88 -7.19
N ARG A 201 25.97 10.66 -5.94
CA ARG A 201 27.30 10.10 -5.62
C ARG A 201 27.49 8.68 -6.15
N LEU A 202 26.39 7.92 -6.28
CA LEU A 202 26.40 6.56 -6.84
C LEU A 202 26.37 6.54 -8.38
N GLY A 203 26.52 7.70 -9.03
CA GLY A 203 26.67 7.80 -10.49
C GLY A 203 25.34 7.72 -11.27
N GLY A 204 24.20 7.89 -10.62
CA GLY A 204 22.89 7.65 -11.24
C GLY A 204 21.96 8.86 -11.31
N GLY A 205 22.40 10.07 -11.04
CA GLY A 205 21.50 11.21 -10.93
C GLY A 205 21.66 12.26 -12.04
N PRO A 206 20.56 12.71 -12.69
CA PRO A 206 20.59 13.90 -13.54
C PRO A 206 20.88 15.17 -12.72
N ALA A 207 21.59 16.11 -13.35
CA ALA A 207 22.08 17.35 -12.77
C ALA A 207 20.96 18.35 -12.39
N GLY A 208 21.30 19.32 -11.54
CA GLY A 208 20.59 20.60 -11.29
C GLY A 208 19.06 20.56 -11.11
N GLU A 209 18.30 20.39 -12.17
CA GLU A 209 16.84 20.45 -12.16
C GLU A 209 16.16 19.43 -11.22
N TYR A 210 16.75 18.24 -11.08
CA TYR A 210 16.24 17.21 -10.16
C TYR A 210 16.46 17.58 -8.70
N GLN A 211 17.58 18.23 -8.40
CA GLN A 211 17.84 18.70 -7.03
C GLN A 211 16.90 19.83 -6.64
N ASP A 212 16.56 20.70 -7.57
CA ASP A 212 15.58 21.77 -7.36
C ASP A 212 14.19 21.19 -7.14
N LEU A 213 13.78 20.17 -7.92
CA LEU A 213 12.51 19.47 -7.70
C LEU A 213 12.48 18.80 -6.32
N LEU A 214 13.52 18.05 -5.94
CA LEU A 214 13.60 17.40 -4.64
C LEU A 214 13.58 18.42 -3.50
N GLY A 215 14.23 19.58 -3.68
CA GLY A 215 14.17 20.69 -2.75
C GLY A 215 12.75 21.23 -2.57
N LYS A 216 12.04 21.50 -3.67
CA LYS A 216 10.63 21.93 -3.64
C LYS A 216 9.74 20.91 -2.98
N VAL A 217 9.91 19.62 -3.29
CA VAL A 217 9.15 18.52 -2.66
C VAL A 217 9.35 18.53 -1.15
N GLU A 218 10.59 18.64 -0.68
CA GLU A 218 10.91 18.68 0.75
C GLU A 218 10.27 19.87 1.46
N ASP A 219 10.35 21.07 0.87
CA ASP A 219 9.71 22.27 1.43
C ASP A 219 8.19 22.09 1.54
N ARG A 220 7.55 21.43 0.55
CA ARG A 220 6.11 21.11 0.58
C ARG A 220 5.77 20.07 1.65
N LEU A 221 6.61 19.04 1.84
CA LEU A 221 6.46 18.06 2.91
C LEU A 221 6.47 18.72 4.29
N VAL A 222 7.46 19.57 4.53
CA VAL A 222 7.58 20.32 5.80
C VAL A 222 6.37 21.23 6.01
N ASP A 223 5.88 21.94 4.98
CA ASP A 223 4.67 22.76 5.06
C ASP A 223 3.43 21.93 5.44
N LEU A 224 3.24 20.76 4.81
CA LEU A 224 2.12 19.87 5.11
C LEU A 224 2.17 19.40 6.58
N TYR A 225 3.31 18.93 7.07
CA TYR A 225 3.41 18.46 8.45
C TYR A 225 3.31 19.58 9.49
N ARG A 226 3.98 20.72 9.28
CA ARG A 226 4.06 21.78 10.29
C ARG A 226 2.86 22.73 10.28
N ARG A 227 2.34 23.08 9.09
CA ARG A 227 1.27 24.10 8.97
C ARG A 227 -0.09 23.52 8.69
N ARG A 228 -0.15 22.25 8.21
CA ARG A 228 -1.42 21.59 7.83
C ARG A 228 -1.62 20.26 8.54
N GLY A 229 -1.12 20.12 9.77
CA GLY A 229 -1.21 18.90 10.56
C GLY A 229 -2.64 18.37 10.72
N THR A 230 -3.64 19.26 10.79
CA THR A 230 -5.06 18.86 10.83
C THR A 230 -5.52 18.14 9.57
N ARG A 231 -4.96 18.48 8.38
CA ARG A 231 -5.25 17.75 7.14
C ARG A 231 -4.56 16.38 7.12
N VAL A 232 -3.35 16.29 7.66
CA VAL A 232 -2.64 15.01 7.80
C VAL A 232 -3.41 14.10 8.76
N ALA A 233 -3.88 14.62 9.89
CA ALA A 233 -4.72 13.89 10.83
C ALA A 233 -6.04 13.44 10.20
N ALA A 234 -6.72 14.33 9.47
CA ALA A 234 -7.96 13.98 8.75
C ALA A 234 -7.71 12.90 7.69
N SER A 235 -6.61 12.98 6.95
CA SER A 235 -6.19 11.95 6.00
C SER A 235 -5.97 10.61 6.71
N ALA A 236 -5.23 10.61 7.83
CA ALA A 236 -4.98 9.39 8.61
C ALA A 236 -6.28 8.76 9.13
N MET A 237 -7.24 9.55 9.60
CA MET A 237 -8.54 9.05 10.05
C MET A 237 -9.38 8.47 8.91
N LEU A 238 -9.33 9.06 7.70
CA LEU A 238 -9.98 8.51 6.53
C LEU A 238 -9.35 7.17 6.12
N HIS A 239 -8.03 7.05 6.19
CA HIS A 239 -7.34 5.78 5.97
C HIS A 239 -7.64 4.75 7.05
N ALA A 240 -7.75 5.15 8.33
CA ALA A 240 -8.21 4.26 9.41
C ALA A 240 -9.61 3.71 9.13
N GLY A 241 -10.52 4.55 8.61
CA GLY A 241 -11.83 4.13 8.12
C GLY A 241 -11.73 3.13 6.96
N GLY A 242 -10.78 3.32 6.04
CA GLY A 242 -10.49 2.38 4.95
C GLY A 242 -10.07 0.99 5.47
N TRP A 243 -9.20 0.95 6.49
CA TRP A 243 -8.83 -0.31 7.17
C TRP A 243 -10.02 -0.94 7.92
N ALA A 244 -10.88 -0.13 8.54
CA ALA A 244 -12.09 -0.62 9.20
C ALA A 244 -13.06 -1.31 8.22
N VAL A 245 -13.13 -0.86 6.97
CA VAL A 245 -13.89 -1.55 5.92
C VAL A 245 -13.36 -2.96 5.67
N GLY A 246 -12.06 -3.22 5.86
CA GLY A 246 -11.48 -4.55 5.81
C GLY A 246 -12.05 -5.48 6.88
N GLY A 247 -12.27 -4.98 8.10
CA GLY A 247 -12.97 -5.74 9.17
C GLY A 247 -14.42 -6.06 8.81
N LEU A 248 -15.13 -5.14 8.17
CA LEU A 248 -16.47 -5.39 7.64
C LEU A 248 -16.45 -6.44 6.52
N GLU A 249 -15.42 -6.45 5.68
CA GLU A 249 -15.25 -7.49 4.65
C GLU A 249 -15.10 -8.89 5.28
N ILE A 250 -14.26 -9.05 6.32
CA ILE A 250 -14.14 -10.31 7.07
C ILE A 250 -15.51 -10.72 7.62
N TYR A 251 -16.21 -9.82 8.28
CA TYR A 251 -17.54 -10.09 8.83
C TYR A 251 -18.50 -10.63 7.75
N ILE A 252 -18.57 -9.96 6.59
CA ILE A 252 -19.48 -10.34 5.52
C ILE A 252 -19.08 -11.71 4.94
N VAL A 253 -17.80 -11.94 4.63
CA VAL A 253 -17.32 -13.21 4.06
C VAL A 253 -17.61 -14.38 4.98
N VAL A 254 -17.25 -14.25 6.26
CA VAL A 254 -17.38 -15.32 7.25
C VAL A 254 -18.86 -15.63 7.54
N ARG A 255 -19.69 -14.60 7.71
CA ARG A 255 -21.14 -14.75 7.93
C ARG A 255 -21.87 -15.39 6.73
N LEU A 256 -21.51 -14.95 5.51
CA LEU A 256 -22.08 -15.52 4.29
C LEU A 256 -21.63 -16.96 4.06
N SER A 257 -20.51 -17.38 4.64
CA SER A 257 -20.05 -18.77 4.63
C SER A 257 -20.76 -19.64 5.69
N GLY A 258 -21.73 -19.08 6.43
CA GLY A 258 -22.49 -19.82 7.45
C GLY A 258 -21.79 -19.93 8.80
N ILE A 259 -20.66 -19.26 9.00
CA ILE A 259 -19.88 -19.30 10.25
C ILE A 259 -20.32 -18.11 11.11
N PRO A 260 -20.74 -18.33 12.37
CA PRO A 260 -21.11 -17.26 13.28
C PRO A 260 -19.86 -16.49 13.70
N VAL A 261 -19.86 -15.19 13.47
CA VAL A 261 -18.82 -14.25 13.91
C VAL A 261 -19.48 -12.92 14.24
N ASP A 262 -18.99 -12.20 15.23
CA ASP A 262 -19.40 -10.84 15.55
C ASP A 262 -18.50 -9.80 14.86
N LEU A 263 -18.95 -8.56 14.83
CA LEU A 263 -18.19 -7.46 14.22
C LEU A 263 -16.88 -7.19 14.96
N GLY A 264 -16.86 -7.25 16.29
CA GLY A 264 -15.67 -6.97 17.09
C GLY A 264 -14.54 -7.96 16.75
N THR A 265 -14.85 -9.26 16.76
CA THR A 265 -13.92 -10.31 16.35
C THR A 265 -13.38 -10.07 14.92
N SER A 266 -14.26 -9.69 13.99
CA SER A 266 -13.87 -9.43 12.59
C SER A 266 -12.92 -8.23 12.48
N PHE A 267 -13.13 -7.18 13.28
CA PHE A 267 -12.24 -6.03 13.34
C PHE A 267 -10.87 -6.37 13.94
N VAL A 268 -10.83 -7.19 15.00
CA VAL A 268 -9.56 -7.64 15.59
C VAL A 268 -8.81 -8.54 14.61
N LEU A 269 -9.50 -9.43 13.90
CA LEU A 269 -8.89 -10.26 12.84
C LEU A 269 -8.28 -9.40 11.72
N GLU A 270 -8.96 -8.33 11.30
CA GLU A 270 -8.38 -7.40 10.32
C GLU A 270 -7.19 -6.63 10.90
N ALA A 271 -7.25 -6.19 12.16
CA ALA A 271 -6.12 -5.54 12.81
C ALA A 271 -4.89 -6.47 12.89
N LEU A 272 -5.09 -7.75 13.19
CA LEU A 272 -4.02 -8.76 13.11
C LEU A 272 -3.50 -8.96 11.68
N SER A 273 -4.38 -9.01 10.68
CA SER A 273 -3.99 -9.10 9.26
C SER A 273 -3.13 -7.91 8.84
N THR A 274 -3.49 -6.69 9.26
CA THR A 274 -2.70 -5.48 8.97
C THR A 274 -1.34 -5.50 9.67
N ALA A 275 -1.28 -5.98 10.92
CA ALA A 275 -0.05 -6.15 11.67
C ALA A 275 0.90 -7.16 11.00
N VAL A 276 0.37 -8.32 10.52
CA VAL A 276 1.14 -9.30 9.75
C VAL A 276 1.66 -8.66 8.45
N ARG A 277 0.83 -7.91 7.74
CA ARG A 277 1.23 -7.21 6.50
C ARG A 277 2.36 -6.21 6.77
N PHE A 278 2.29 -5.46 7.85
CA PHE A 278 3.34 -4.55 8.27
C PHE A 278 4.64 -5.30 8.60
N ALA A 279 4.58 -6.37 9.40
CA ALA A 279 5.74 -7.17 9.78
C ALA A 279 6.43 -7.84 8.58
N THR A 280 5.68 -8.12 7.52
CA THR A 280 6.13 -8.86 6.33
C THR A 280 6.22 -8.01 5.06
N PHE A 281 6.31 -6.68 5.19
CA PHE A 281 6.32 -5.74 4.05
C PHE A 281 7.45 -5.99 3.04
N MET A 282 8.55 -6.62 3.46
CA MET A 282 9.67 -7.03 2.60
C MET A 282 9.33 -8.23 1.71
N ILE A 283 8.33 -9.04 2.10
CA ILE A 283 7.87 -10.17 1.30
C ILE A 283 6.91 -9.63 0.22
N PRO A 284 7.15 -9.91 -1.07
CA PRO A 284 6.29 -9.43 -2.14
C PRO A 284 4.82 -9.82 -1.91
N GLY A 285 3.95 -8.82 -1.73
CA GLY A 285 2.54 -9.00 -1.41
C GLY A 285 2.28 -9.73 -0.07
N SER A 286 3.27 -9.87 0.83
CA SER A 286 3.18 -10.69 2.06
C SER A 286 2.70 -12.13 1.79
N LEU A 287 3.09 -12.69 0.65
CA LEU A 287 2.59 -13.96 0.11
C LEU A 287 3.00 -15.12 1.02
N GLY A 288 2.06 -15.97 1.42
CA GLY A 288 2.24 -17.03 2.39
C GLY A 288 2.10 -16.53 3.84
N ALA A 289 2.78 -15.46 4.20
CA ALA A 289 2.75 -14.92 5.56
C ALA A 289 1.35 -14.40 5.96
N LEU A 290 0.66 -13.71 5.05
CA LEU A 290 -0.70 -13.22 5.30
C LEU A 290 -1.70 -14.36 5.38
N GLU A 291 -1.60 -15.34 4.49
CA GLU A 291 -2.45 -16.52 4.46
C GLU A 291 -2.28 -17.34 5.75
N GLY A 292 -1.03 -17.66 6.12
CA GLY A 292 -0.72 -18.37 7.37
C GLY A 292 -1.12 -17.57 8.61
N GLY A 293 -0.86 -16.27 8.62
CA GLY A 293 -1.27 -15.37 9.70
C GLY A 293 -2.79 -15.36 9.89
N ASN A 294 -3.57 -15.32 8.83
CA ASN A 294 -5.03 -15.38 8.90
C ASN A 294 -5.54 -16.74 9.37
N VAL A 295 -4.92 -17.85 8.93
CA VAL A 295 -5.25 -19.20 9.44
C VAL A 295 -5.07 -19.27 10.96
N VAL A 296 -3.93 -18.80 11.45
CA VAL A 296 -3.62 -18.79 12.88
C VAL A 296 -4.56 -17.82 13.62
N ALA A 297 -4.77 -16.60 13.11
CA ALA A 297 -5.64 -15.62 13.73
C ALA A 297 -7.08 -16.14 13.87
N PHE A 298 -7.64 -16.75 12.82
CA PHE A 298 -8.98 -17.34 12.87
C PHE A 298 -9.04 -18.46 13.94
N ALA A 299 -8.06 -19.37 13.97
CA ALA A 299 -8.01 -20.45 14.94
C ALA A 299 -7.94 -19.94 16.39
N LEU A 300 -7.18 -18.87 16.66
CA LEU A 300 -7.06 -18.25 17.98
C LEU A 300 -8.39 -17.67 18.50
N PHE A 301 -9.28 -17.26 17.59
CA PHE A 301 -10.63 -16.79 17.92
C PHE A 301 -11.71 -17.89 17.75
N GLY A 302 -11.32 -19.18 17.74
CA GLY A 302 -12.24 -20.31 17.67
C GLY A 302 -12.94 -20.50 16.31
N LEU A 303 -12.47 -19.82 15.25
CA LEU A 303 -12.98 -19.97 13.91
C LEU A 303 -12.17 -20.99 13.11
N PRO A 304 -12.78 -21.70 12.13
CA PRO A 304 -12.06 -22.65 11.30
C PRO A 304 -10.89 -22.00 10.55
N GLY A 305 -9.67 -22.52 10.67
CA GLY A 305 -8.51 -22.04 9.92
C GLY A 305 -8.72 -22.06 8.39
N ALA A 306 -9.49 -23.05 7.89
CA ALA A 306 -9.89 -23.11 6.49
C ALA A 306 -10.69 -21.86 6.04
N ALA A 307 -11.50 -21.26 6.91
CA ALA A 307 -12.19 -20.00 6.61
C ALA A 307 -11.21 -18.82 6.52
N GLY A 308 -10.16 -18.82 7.37
CA GLY A 308 -9.09 -17.83 7.29
C GLY A 308 -8.32 -17.90 5.98
N LEU A 309 -8.00 -19.11 5.51
CA LEU A 309 -7.36 -19.32 4.22
C LEU A 309 -8.30 -18.92 3.07
N ALA A 310 -9.57 -19.35 3.10
CA ALA A 310 -10.54 -19.01 2.06
C ALA A 310 -10.75 -17.48 1.97
N PHE A 311 -10.86 -16.80 3.10
CA PHE A 311 -10.92 -15.34 3.14
C PHE A 311 -9.67 -14.70 2.49
N SER A 312 -8.47 -15.20 2.82
CA SER A 312 -7.23 -14.71 2.22
C SER A 312 -7.23 -14.88 0.69
N LEU A 313 -7.71 -16.01 0.18
CA LEU A 313 -7.81 -16.27 -1.26
C LEU A 313 -8.84 -15.36 -1.94
N VAL A 314 -9.99 -15.08 -1.30
CA VAL A 314 -10.97 -14.08 -1.77
C VAL A 314 -10.30 -12.72 -1.87
N ARG A 315 -9.54 -12.32 -0.86
CA ARG A 315 -8.78 -11.05 -0.86
C ARG A 315 -7.76 -10.98 -2.01
N ARG A 316 -7.02 -12.07 -2.28
CA ARG A 316 -6.09 -12.14 -3.42
C ARG A 316 -6.80 -11.99 -4.76
N LEU A 317 -7.93 -12.67 -4.93
CA LEU A 317 -8.74 -12.53 -6.14
C LEU A 317 -9.21 -11.09 -6.34
N ARG A 318 -9.65 -10.44 -5.26
CA ARG A 318 -10.01 -9.02 -5.26
C ARG A 318 -8.81 -8.14 -5.65
N GLU A 319 -7.64 -8.31 -5.00
CA GLU A 319 -6.43 -7.55 -5.31
C GLU A 319 -6.04 -7.67 -6.79
N ALA A 320 -6.09 -8.88 -7.35
CA ALA A 320 -5.81 -9.12 -8.76
C ALA A 320 -6.84 -8.43 -9.68
N THR A 321 -8.14 -8.52 -9.36
CA THR A 321 -9.20 -7.87 -10.12
C THR A 321 -9.03 -6.36 -10.15
N TRP A 322 -8.75 -5.74 -9.00
CA TRP A 322 -8.55 -4.31 -8.91
C TRP A 322 -7.23 -3.84 -9.54
N ALA A 323 -6.20 -4.68 -9.56
CA ALA A 323 -4.99 -4.42 -10.34
C ALA A 323 -5.29 -4.35 -11.85
N VAL A 324 -6.10 -5.25 -12.37
CA VAL A 324 -6.53 -5.19 -13.78
C VAL A 324 -7.32 -3.91 -14.07
N ILE A 325 -8.24 -3.51 -13.19
CA ILE A 325 -8.99 -2.25 -13.30
C ILE A 325 -8.02 -1.05 -13.27
N GLY A 326 -7.03 -1.06 -12.37
CA GLY A 326 -6.01 -0.01 -12.27
C GLY A 326 -5.12 0.09 -13.52
N LEU A 327 -4.73 -1.04 -14.12
CA LEU A 327 -4.02 -1.04 -15.41
C LEU A 327 -4.90 -0.50 -16.55
N GLY A 328 -6.20 -0.80 -16.53
CA GLY A 328 -7.18 -0.18 -17.44
C GLY A 328 -7.24 1.34 -17.27
N ALA A 329 -7.30 1.83 -16.03
CA ALA A 329 -7.23 3.27 -15.75
C ALA A 329 -5.93 3.89 -16.27
N LEU A 330 -4.79 3.23 -16.09
CA LEU A 330 -3.50 3.69 -16.64
C LEU A 330 -3.52 3.79 -18.18
N ALA A 331 -4.14 2.82 -18.85
CA ALA A 331 -4.29 2.85 -20.32
C ALA A 331 -5.13 4.05 -20.77
N VAL A 332 -6.22 4.37 -20.06
CA VAL A 332 -7.05 5.55 -20.34
C VAL A 332 -6.24 6.85 -20.18
N PHE A 333 -5.44 6.98 -19.13
CA PHE A 333 -4.55 8.16 -18.96
C PHE A 333 -3.53 8.30 -20.08
N LYS A 334 -2.99 7.18 -20.59
CA LYS A 334 -2.05 7.21 -21.72
C LYS A 334 -2.73 7.60 -23.04
N ALA A 335 -3.97 7.17 -23.24
CA ALA A 335 -4.74 7.50 -24.45
C ALA A 335 -5.17 8.97 -24.53
N HIS A 336 -5.27 9.63 -23.36
CA HIS A 336 -5.67 11.05 -23.28
C HIS A 336 -4.61 11.84 -22.50
N PRO A 337 -3.42 12.07 -23.08
CA PRO A 337 -2.39 12.88 -22.43
C PRO A 337 -2.90 14.32 -22.32
N SER A 338 -3.12 14.76 -21.10
CA SER A 338 -3.48 16.14 -20.78
C SER A 338 -2.27 17.06 -20.98
N VAL A 339 -2.51 18.27 -21.48
CA VAL A 339 -1.45 19.28 -21.66
C VAL A 339 -0.95 19.72 -20.28
N PRO A 340 0.38 19.74 -20.01
CA PRO A 340 0.92 20.23 -18.75
C PRO A 340 0.56 21.69 -18.49
N ILE A 341 0.30 22.05 -17.23
CA ILE A 341 0.04 23.44 -16.80
C ILE A 341 1.30 24.32 -16.94
N ASP A 342 2.48 23.71 -17.01
CA ASP A 342 3.77 24.39 -17.18
C ASP A 342 4.06 24.77 -18.65
N GLY A 343 3.08 25.33 -19.33
CA GLY A 343 3.33 26.14 -20.52
C GLY A 343 4.08 27.41 -20.11
N PRO A 344 5.00 27.97 -20.95
CA PRO A 344 5.74 29.17 -20.59
C PRO A 344 4.75 30.25 -20.22
N ALA A 345 4.92 30.85 -19.03
CA ALA A 345 4.17 32.03 -18.63
C ALA A 345 4.34 33.03 -19.75
N GLY A 346 3.26 33.31 -20.47
CA GLY A 346 3.23 34.26 -21.56
C GLY A 346 3.79 35.60 -21.08
N THR A 347 4.74 36.07 -21.84
CA THR A 347 5.41 37.38 -21.78
C THR A 347 4.45 38.54 -21.50
#